data_cad22832526ef6a515ae57af73380978
#
_entry.id   cad22832526ef6a515ae57af73380978
#
_cell.length_a   1.000
_cell.length_b   1.000
_cell.length_c   1.000
_cell.angle_alpha   90.00
_cell.angle_beta   90.00
_cell.angle_gamma   90.00
#
_symmetry.space_group_name_H-M   'P 1'
#
loop_
_entity.id
_entity.type
_entity.pdbx_description
1 polymer ?
#
loop_
_entity_poly.entity_id
_entity_poly.type
_entity_poly.pdbx_seq_one_letter_code
_entity_poly.pdbx_strand_id
1 'polypeptide(L)'
;RRQRQMCIRDSMKSRLVDSNADRLNKIETNETVVVGVNKYTSTEESPLTTGDKGIMIVDPAVENEQIDRLNQWRDGRNAEVVEKALTELNDAAKNGDNIMPASVNAAKAGVTTGEWAAIMRSVYGEYRGPTGLSKSKSNKTEGLDEIRSAVDLVSDKLGRRLKFLMGKPGLDGHSNGAEQIAFRARDCGMEIEYQGIRLTPEQLVDAVLETQPHVIGLSILSGSHIPLVKETLERLSKANLNHIPLVVGGIIPDEDATALKAMGVSKVYTPKDFELNSIMIDIVELADPQRVAAE
;
A
#
# COMPACT_ATOMS: atom_id res chain seq x y z
N ARG A 1 -7.47 31.85 -0.62
CA ARG A 1 -6.87 31.06 -1.74
C ARG A 1 -6.67 29.57 -1.39
N ARG A 2 -6.10 29.23 -0.21
CA ARG A 2 -5.90 27.81 0.20
C ARG A 2 -7.23 27.04 0.30
N GLN A 3 -8.27 27.58 0.89
CA GLN A 3 -9.59 26.93 0.98
C GLN A 3 -10.23 26.69 -0.40
N ARG A 4 -10.14 27.64 -1.34
CA ARG A 4 -10.60 27.45 -2.71
C ARG A 4 -9.86 26.37 -3.49
N GLN A 5 -8.55 26.26 -3.30
CA GLN A 5 -7.74 25.19 -3.93
C GLN A 5 -8.06 23.82 -3.33
N MET A 6 -8.31 23.71 -2.02
CA MET A 6 -8.76 22.47 -1.37
C MET A 6 -10.14 22.05 -1.94
N CYS A 7 -11.13 22.94 -1.98
CA CYS A 7 -12.46 22.60 -2.50
C CYS A 7 -12.45 22.15 -3.98
N ILE A 8 -11.63 22.75 -4.85
CA ILE A 8 -11.50 22.33 -6.25
C ILE A 8 -10.86 20.96 -6.36
N ARG A 9 -9.79 20.71 -5.59
CA ARG A 9 -9.07 19.44 -5.58
C ARG A 9 -9.93 18.30 -5.04
N ASP A 10 -10.68 18.53 -3.97
CA ASP A 10 -11.59 17.55 -3.37
C ASP A 10 -12.78 17.27 -4.29
N SER A 11 -13.32 18.29 -4.98
CA SER A 11 -14.38 18.12 -5.97
C SER A 11 -13.89 17.31 -7.20
N MET A 12 -12.69 17.53 -7.71
CA MET A 12 -12.11 16.72 -8.79
C MET A 12 -11.89 15.27 -8.37
N LYS A 13 -11.30 15.07 -7.19
CA LYS A 13 -11.05 13.72 -6.67
C LYS A 13 -12.36 12.96 -6.47
N SER A 14 -13.38 13.59 -5.89
CA SER A 14 -14.71 12.99 -5.73
C SER A 14 -15.32 12.57 -7.07
N ARG A 15 -15.25 13.42 -8.10
CA ARG A 15 -15.78 13.08 -9.44
C ARG A 15 -15.05 11.93 -10.11
N LEU A 16 -13.71 11.85 -9.93
CA LEU A 16 -12.93 10.74 -10.46
C LEU A 16 -13.30 9.42 -9.77
N VAL A 17 -13.49 9.46 -8.46
CA VAL A 17 -13.94 8.30 -7.68
C VAL A 17 -15.33 7.86 -8.10
N ASP A 18 -16.27 8.78 -8.21
CA ASP A 18 -17.65 8.48 -8.63
C ASP A 18 -17.68 7.89 -10.05
N SER A 19 -16.91 8.48 -10.99
CA SER A 19 -16.79 7.99 -12.36
C SER A 19 -16.19 6.58 -12.43
N ASN A 20 -15.20 6.31 -11.60
CA ASN A 20 -14.55 5.00 -11.55
C ASN A 20 -15.47 3.95 -10.91
N ALA A 21 -16.19 4.29 -9.86
CA ALA A 21 -17.20 3.45 -9.24
C ALA A 21 -18.34 3.10 -10.22
N ASP A 22 -18.83 4.07 -10.99
CA ASP A 22 -19.84 3.85 -12.03
C ASP A 22 -19.34 2.92 -13.14
N ARG A 23 -18.09 3.12 -13.59
CA ARG A 23 -17.44 2.25 -14.58
C ARG A 23 -17.32 0.80 -14.08
N LEU A 24 -16.90 0.61 -12.84
CA LEU A 24 -16.78 -0.74 -12.27
C LEU A 24 -18.13 -1.41 -12.13
N ASN A 25 -19.14 -0.70 -11.63
CA ASN A 25 -20.48 -1.22 -11.52
C ASN A 25 -21.03 -1.69 -12.88
N LYS A 26 -20.77 -0.94 -13.96
CA LYS A 26 -21.14 -1.33 -15.33
C LYS A 26 -20.42 -2.59 -15.81
N ILE A 27 -19.19 -2.81 -15.37
CA ILE A 27 -18.42 -4.03 -15.67
C ILE A 27 -18.97 -5.22 -14.85
N GLU A 28 -19.22 -5.03 -13.56
CA GLU A 28 -19.77 -6.03 -12.64
C GLU A 28 -21.16 -6.51 -13.09
N THR A 29 -22.02 -5.56 -13.53
CA THR A 29 -23.35 -5.87 -14.05
C THR A 29 -23.38 -6.36 -15.51
N ASN A 30 -22.23 -6.52 -16.15
CA ASN A 30 -22.09 -6.86 -17.57
C ASN A 30 -22.74 -5.84 -18.55
N GLU A 31 -23.06 -4.64 -18.12
CA GLU A 31 -23.47 -3.53 -19.00
C GLU A 31 -22.31 -3.10 -19.90
N THR A 32 -21.10 -3.09 -19.37
CA THR A 32 -19.86 -2.85 -20.12
C THR A 32 -19.07 -4.14 -20.22
N VAL A 33 -18.84 -4.61 -21.45
CA VAL A 33 -18.02 -5.80 -21.72
C VAL A 33 -16.57 -5.41 -21.81
N VAL A 34 -15.75 -6.04 -20.98
CA VAL A 34 -14.28 -5.97 -21.03
C VAL A 34 -13.76 -7.38 -21.34
N VAL A 35 -13.21 -7.54 -22.56
CA VAL A 35 -12.70 -8.83 -23.04
C VAL A 35 -11.60 -9.34 -22.13
N GLY A 36 -11.69 -10.60 -21.73
CA GLY A 36 -10.74 -11.25 -20.84
C GLY A 36 -10.92 -10.90 -19.35
N VAL A 37 -11.90 -10.05 -19.01
CA VAL A 37 -12.24 -9.71 -17.62
C VAL A 37 -13.60 -10.28 -17.22
N ASN A 38 -14.69 -9.75 -17.76
CA ASN A 38 -16.04 -10.20 -17.45
C ASN A 38 -16.70 -11.00 -18.60
N LYS A 39 -16.08 -11.04 -19.77
CA LYS A 39 -16.54 -11.83 -20.92
C LYS A 39 -15.36 -12.31 -21.75
N TYR A 40 -15.53 -13.43 -22.43
CA TYR A 40 -14.48 -14.07 -23.25
C TYR A 40 -13.18 -14.31 -22.45
N THR A 41 -13.33 -14.77 -21.22
CA THR A 41 -12.20 -15.18 -20.37
C THR A 41 -11.58 -16.46 -20.91
N SER A 42 -10.24 -16.54 -20.92
CA SER A 42 -9.52 -17.76 -21.24
C SER A 42 -9.20 -18.52 -19.96
N THR A 43 -9.30 -19.85 -20.03
CA THR A 43 -8.82 -20.76 -18.98
C THR A 43 -7.36 -21.14 -19.20
N GLU A 44 -6.75 -20.72 -20.32
CA GLU A 44 -5.35 -20.98 -20.60
C GLU A 44 -4.46 -20.12 -19.71
N GLU A 45 -3.44 -20.75 -19.16
CA GLU A 45 -2.42 -20.01 -18.40
C GLU A 45 -1.67 -19.04 -19.32
N SER A 46 -1.40 -17.84 -18.81
CA SER A 46 -0.64 -16.86 -19.56
C SER A 46 0.78 -17.36 -19.82
N PRO A 47 1.28 -17.33 -21.07
CA PRO A 47 2.67 -17.68 -21.35
C PRO A 47 3.69 -16.82 -20.58
N LEU A 48 3.25 -15.67 -20.04
CA LEU A 48 4.06 -14.78 -19.21
C LEU A 48 4.15 -15.24 -17.74
N THR A 49 3.26 -16.15 -17.31
CA THR A 49 3.22 -16.69 -15.95
C THR A 49 3.64 -18.16 -15.86
N THR A 50 3.80 -18.82 -17.00
CA THR A 50 4.21 -20.23 -17.05
C THR A 50 5.72 -20.37 -17.25
N GLY A 51 6.40 -20.94 -16.25
CA GLY A 51 7.82 -21.31 -16.29
C GLY A 51 8.80 -20.17 -15.99
N ASP A 52 10.06 -20.55 -15.75
CA ASP A 52 11.19 -19.68 -15.33
C ASP A 52 11.58 -18.55 -16.28
N LYS A 53 10.91 -18.40 -17.42
CA LYS A 53 11.30 -17.44 -18.48
C LYS A 53 10.40 -16.21 -18.59
N GLY A 54 9.26 -16.17 -17.90
CA GLY A 54 8.29 -15.07 -18.01
C GLY A 54 8.59 -13.89 -17.10
N ILE A 55 9.23 -14.12 -15.96
CA ILE A 55 9.53 -13.09 -14.96
C ILE A 55 11.04 -13.02 -14.77
N MET A 56 11.62 -11.83 -14.99
CA MET A 56 13.03 -11.61 -14.70
C MET A 56 13.22 -11.49 -13.18
N ILE A 57 13.86 -12.48 -12.60
CA ILE A 57 14.27 -12.46 -11.19
C ILE A 57 15.67 -11.86 -11.13
N VAL A 58 15.83 -10.79 -10.33
CA VAL A 58 17.15 -10.22 -10.06
C VAL A 58 17.90 -11.16 -9.11
N ASP A 59 19.12 -11.56 -9.50
CA ASP A 59 19.96 -12.36 -8.63
C ASP A 59 20.25 -11.63 -7.31
N PRO A 60 19.96 -12.23 -6.15
CA PRO A 60 20.26 -11.63 -4.83
C PRO A 60 21.74 -11.24 -4.67
N ALA A 61 22.66 -11.89 -5.40
CA ALA A 61 24.08 -11.52 -5.40
C ALA A 61 24.32 -10.09 -5.90
N VAL A 62 23.49 -9.59 -6.83
CA VAL A 62 23.60 -8.21 -7.35
C VAL A 62 23.27 -7.19 -6.26
N GLU A 63 22.28 -7.45 -5.42
CA GLU A 63 21.94 -6.57 -4.30
C GLU A 63 23.10 -6.53 -3.29
N ASN A 64 23.62 -7.66 -2.91
CA ASN A 64 24.76 -7.76 -1.98
C ASN A 64 26.00 -7.04 -2.52
N GLU A 65 26.31 -7.21 -3.81
CA GLU A 65 27.42 -6.50 -4.45
C GLU A 65 27.25 -4.97 -4.40
N GLN A 66 26.02 -4.46 -4.61
CA GLN A 66 25.74 -3.02 -4.52
C GLN A 66 25.88 -2.50 -3.07
N ILE A 67 25.44 -3.27 -2.09
CA ILE A 67 25.59 -2.94 -0.66
C ILE A 67 27.09 -2.89 -0.30
N ASP A 68 27.86 -3.89 -0.72
CA ASP A 68 29.31 -3.94 -0.45
C ASP A 68 30.04 -2.76 -1.11
N ARG A 69 29.71 -2.43 -2.36
CA ARG A 69 30.26 -1.24 -3.04
C ARG A 69 29.92 0.06 -2.32
N LEU A 70 28.70 0.20 -1.82
CA LEU A 70 28.29 1.37 -1.03
C LEU A 70 29.08 1.48 0.27
N ASN A 71 29.28 0.37 0.96
CA ASN A 71 30.07 0.33 2.19
C ASN A 71 31.53 0.70 1.92
N GLN A 72 32.16 0.08 0.91
CA GLN A 72 33.51 0.43 0.47
C GLN A 72 33.65 1.91 0.11
N TRP A 73 32.64 2.49 -0.55
CA TRP A 73 32.61 3.91 -0.86
C TRP A 73 32.61 4.77 0.40
N ARG A 74 31.77 4.41 1.38
CA ARG A 74 31.69 5.11 2.67
C ARG A 74 32.96 5.03 3.47
N ASP A 75 33.60 3.88 3.48
CA ASP A 75 34.85 3.63 4.22
C ASP A 75 36.05 4.37 3.58
N GLY A 76 36.04 4.53 2.27
CA GLY A 76 37.12 5.16 1.52
C GLY A 76 37.10 6.69 1.44
N ARG A 77 36.01 7.34 1.88
CA ARG A 77 35.85 8.82 1.81
C ARG A 77 36.33 9.52 3.07
N ASN A 78 36.64 10.80 2.96
CA ASN A 78 37.03 11.62 4.14
C ASN A 78 35.76 12.06 4.90
N ALA A 79 35.58 11.51 6.11
CA ALA A 79 34.41 11.74 6.94
C ALA A 79 34.22 13.22 7.33
N GLU A 80 35.31 13.95 7.65
CA GLU A 80 35.24 15.38 8.03
C GLU A 80 34.77 16.25 6.86
N VAL A 81 35.23 15.96 5.64
CA VAL A 81 34.82 16.68 4.43
C VAL A 81 33.36 16.42 4.13
N VAL A 82 32.88 15.18 4.31
CA VAL A 82 31.48 14.80 4.15
C VAL A 82 30.58 15.51 5.17
N GLU A 83 30.94 15.50 6.45
CA GLU A 83 30.19 16.16 7.52
C GLU A 83 30.07 17.68 7.30
N LYS A 84 31.17 18.31 6.90
CA LYS A 84 31.17 19.73 6.54
C LYS A 84 30.23 20.02 5.39
N ALA A 85 30.28 19.21 4.33
CA ALA A 85 29.41 19.39 3.15
C ALA A 85 27.93 19.16 3.46
N LEU A 86 27.61 18.21 4.35
CA LEU A 86 26.24 17.99 4.82
C LEU A 86 25.73 19.14 5.69
N THR A 87 26.61 19.74 6.49
CA THR A 87 26.29 20.94 7.29
C THR A 87 26.00 22.13 6.38
N GLU A 88 26.86 22.41 5.38
CA GLU A 88 26.64 23.47 4.39
C GLU A 88 25.31 23.28 3.61
N LEU A 89 24.97 22.03 3.27
CA LEU A 89 23.72 21.71 2.59
C LEU A 89 22.51 21.97 3.49
N ASN A 90 22.59 21.56 4.77
CA ASN A 90 21.54 21.78 5.76
C ASN A 90 21.29 23.27 6.00
N ASP A 91 22.35 24.06 6.11
CA ASP A 91 22.26 25.51 6.35
C ASP A 91 21.67 26.23 5.12
N ALA A 92 22.11 25.89 3.90
CA ALA A 92 21.53 26.41 2.69
C ALA A 92 20.02 26.11 2.58
N ALA A 93 19.63 24.87 2.93
CA ALA A 93 18.23 24.47 2.92
C ALA A 93 17.39 25.21 3.98
N LYS A 94 17.91 25.38 5.20
CA LYS A 94 17.22 26.09 6.29
C LYS A 94 17.05 27.59 6.00
N ASN A 95 18.05 28.20 5.40
CA ASN A 95 18.05 29.63 5.06
C ASN A 95 17.18 29.94 3.82
N GLY A 96 16.77 28.92 3.06
CA GLY A 96 16.05 29.10 1.82
C GLY A 96 16.94 29.54 0.65
N ASP A 97 18.25 29.32 0.77
CA ASP A 97 19.23 29.61 -0.28
C ASP A 97 19.12 28.61 -1.43
N ASN A 98 19.81 28.89 -2.55
CA ASN A 98 19.92 27.92 -3.64
C ASN A 98 20.76 26.73 -3.19
N ILE A 99 20.11 25.57 -3.02
CA ILE A 99 20.76 24.33 -2.56
C ILE A 99 21.68 23.69 -3.60
N MET A 100 21.64 24.10 -4.87
CA MET A 100 22.42 23.44 -5.93
C MET A 100 23.94 23.53 -5.73
N PRO A 101 24.53 24.68 -5.37
CA PRO A 101 25.96 24.75 -5.09
C PRO A 101 26.39 23.82 -3.93
N ALA A 102 25.64 23.82 -2.83
CA ALA A 102 25.89 22.95 -1.69
C ALA A 102 25.70 21.46 -2.05
N SER A 103 24.72 21.12 -2.87
CA SER A 103 24.50 19.75 -3.38
C SER A 103 25.65 19.26 -4.25
N VAL A 104 26.20 20.12 -5.13
CA VAL A 104 27.38 19.80 -5.94
C VAL A 104 28.61 19.57 -5.05
N ASN A 105 28.81 20.40 -4.05
CA ASN A 105 29.91 20.23 -3.09
C ASN A 105 29.75 18.93 -2.29
N ALA A 106 28.53 18.62 -1.84
CA ALA A 106 28.22 17.38 -1.15
C ALA A 106 28.53 16.14 -2.04
N ALA A 107 28.13 16.16 -3.31
CA ALA A 107 28.45 15.09 -4.24
C ALA A 107 29.97 14.90 -4.44
N LYS A 108 30.72 16.02 -4.59
CA LYS A 108 32.20 15.98 -4.70
C LYS A 108 32.87 15.48 -3.43
N ALA A 109 32.29 15.73 -2.26
CA ALA A 109 32.75 15.23 -0.97
C ALA A 109 32.49 13.73 -0.77
N GLY A 110 31.70 13.11 -1.64
CA GLY A 110 31.33 11.69 -1.55
C GLY A 110 30.05 11.43 -0.75
N VAL A 111 29.21 12.45 -0.53
CA VAL A 111 27.89 12.28 0.08
C VAL A 111 27.03 11.37 -0.79
N THR A 112 26.38 10.38 -0.19
CA THR A 112 25.45 9.49 -0.87
C THR A 112 24.08 10.14 -1.09
N THR A 113 23.31 9.64 -2.05
CA THR A 113 21.94 10.11 -2.29
C THR A 113 21.07 10.00 -1.04
N GLY A 114 21.24 8.92 -0.26
CA GLY A 114 20.51 8.71 1.00
C GLY A 114 20.82 9.78 2.04
N GLU A 115 22.08 10.13 2.23
CA GLU A 115 22.52 11.19 3.18
C GLU A 115 22.03 12.57 2.75
N TRP A 116 22.13 12.89 1.44
CA TRP A 116 21.57 14.11 0.89
C TRP A 116 20.05 14.19 1.13
N ALA A 117 19.33 13.11 0.84
CA ALA A 117 17.89 13.04 1.02
C ALA A 117 17.48 13.13 2.50
N ALA A 118 18.29 12.59 3.42
CA ALA A 118 18.05 12.71 4.86
C ALA A 118 18.10 14.18 5.32
N ILE A 119 19.07 14.96 4.85
CA ILE A 119 19.13 16.41 5.11
C ILE A 119 17.88 17.11 4.55
N MET A 120 17.47 16.82 3.31
CA MET A 120 16.28 17.44 2.73
C MET A 120 15.01 17.10 3.52
N ARG A 121 14.85 15.84 3.95
CA ARG A 121 13.71 15.43 4.77
C ARG A 121 13.72 16.09 6.15
N SER A 122 14.88 16.27 6.77
CA SER A 122 14.98 16.92 8.06
C SER A 122 14.55 18.39 8.03
N VAL A 123 14.75 19.09 6.90
CA VAL A 123 14.40 20.51 6.74
C VAL A 123 12.97 20.70 6.21
N TYR A 124 12.59 19.94 5.19
CA TYR A 124 11.32 20.11 4.48
C TYR A 124 10.23 19.10 4.88
N GLY A 125 10.58 18.12 5.69
CA GLY A 125 9.70 17.02 6.05
C GLY A 125 9.58 15.97 4.94
N GLU A 126 8.88 14.89 5.25
CA GLU A 126 8.58 13.82 4.31
C GLU A 126 7.23 14.07 3.61
N TYR A 127 7.20 13.82 2.30
CA TYR A 127 5.93 13.81 1.59
C TYR A 127 5.10 12.61 2.05
N ARG A 128 3.90 12.89 2.54
CA ARG A 128 2.86 11.88 2.72
C ARG A 128 1.76 12.11 1.70
N GLY A 129 1.35 11.05 1.03
CA GLY A 129 0.17 11.05 0.18
C GLY A 129 -1.06 11.45 0.99
N PRO A 130 -2.12 12.00 0.34
CA PRO A 130 -3.36 12.27 1.03
C PRO A 130 -3.91 11.02 1.68
N THR A 131 -4.20 11.09 2.97
CA THR A 131 -4.88 10.05 3.73
C THR A 131 -6.38 10.35 3.81
N GLY A 132 -7.17 9.33 4.14
CA GLY A 132 -8.62 9.45 4.24
C GLY A 132 -9.33 9.34 2.89
N LEU A 133 -10.61 9.05 2.96
CA LEU A 133 -11.49 8.87 1.82
C LEU A 133 -12.42 10.07 1.69
N SER A 134 -12.53 10.64 0.48
CA SER A 134 -13.53 11.66 0.20
C SER A 134 -14.94 11.06 0.36
N LYS A 135 -15.91 11.87 0.78
CA LYS A 135 -17.32 11.47 0.81
C LYS A 135 -17.78 11.26 -0.64
N SER A 136 -17.94 10.01 -1.05
CA SER A 136 -18.59 9.63 -2.30
C SER A 136 -20.08 9.37 -2.05
N LYS A 137 -20.93 9.57 -3.05
CA LYS A 137 -22.33 9.14 -2.98
C LYS A 137 -22.31 7.60 -3.00
N SER A 138 -22.92 6.99 -1.98
CA SER A 138 -23.14 5.54 -1.95
C SER A 138 -23.95 5.13 -3.17
N ASN A 139 -23.35 4.34 -4.06
CA ASN A 139 -24.11 3.71 -5.13
C ASN A 139 -24.89 2.55 -4.53
N LYS A 140 -26.18 2.44 -4.90
CA LYS A 140 -27.00 1.27 -4.59
C LYS A 140 -26.51 0.11 -5.46
N THR A 141 -25.53 -0.63 -4.97
CA THR A 141 -25.06 -1.86 -5.59
C THR A 141 -25.86 -3.02 -4.99
N GLU A 142 -26.35 -3.92 -5.84
CA GLU A 142 -27.08 -5.12 -5.42
C GLU A 142 -26.19 -5.99 -4.50
N GLY A 143 -26.75 -6.58 -3.44
CA GLY A 143 -26.02 -7.42 -2.50
C GLY A 143 -25.28 -6.69 -1.37
N LEU A 144 -25.27 -5.35 -1.33
CA LEU A 144 -24.62 -4.60 -0.24
C LEU A 144 -25.33 -4.75 1.11
N ASP A 145 -26.64 -4.92 1.11
CA ASP A 145 -27.43 -4.96 2.35
C ASP A 145 -27.16 -6.25 3.15
N GLU A 146 -26.89 -7.36 2.47
CA GLU A 146 -26.46 -8.62 3.10
C GLU A 146 -25.09 -8.47 3.77
N ILE A 147 -24.14 -7.83 3.06
CA ILE A 147 -22.80 -7.59 3.60
C ILE A 147 -22.85 -6.60 4.77
N ARG A 148 -23.70 -5.57 4.70
CA ARG A 148 -23.90 -4.63 5.81
C ARG A 148 -24.42 -5.33 7.05
N SER A 149 -25.39 -6.24 6.86
CA SER A 149 -25.92 -7.05 7.96
C SER A 149 -24.85 -7.94 8.58
N ALA A 150 -23.97 -8.52 7.77
CA ALA A 150 -22.84 -9.31 8.25
C ALA A 150 -21.81 -8.44 9.01
N VAL A 151 -21.51 -7.24 8.50
CA VAL A 151 -20.64 -6.26 9.19
C VAL A 151 -21.23 -5.85 10.53
N ASP A 152 -22.54 -5.60 10.60
CA ASP A 152 -23.22 -5.25 11.86
C ASP A 152 -23.13 -6.40 12.87
N LEU A 153 -23.42 -7.64 12.44
CA LEU A 153 -23.35 -8.82 13.28
C LEU A 153 -21.93 -9.05 13.87
N VAL A 154 -20.90 -8.93 13.03
CA VAL A 154 -19.50 -9.08 13.47
C VAL A 154 -19.09 -7.92 14.37
N SER A 155 -19.53 -6.69 14.08
CA SER A 155 -19.27 -5.51 14.92
C SER A 155 -19.87 -5.67 16.33
N ASP A 156 -21.07 -6.25 16.43
CA ASP A 156 -21.71 -6.54 17.72
C ASP A 156 -20.90 -7.56 18.52
N LYS A 157 -20.40 -8.62 17.89
CA LYS A 157 -19.50 -9.61 18.52
C LYS A 157 -18.18 -9.00 18.97
N LEU A 158 -17.64 -8.06 18.23
CA LEU A 158 -16.38 -7.36 18.53
C LEU A 158 -16.55 -6.28 19.59
N GLY A 159 -17.79 -5.88 19.92
CA GLY A 159 -18.09 -4.78 20.84
C GLY A 159 -17.71 -3.39 20.31
N ARG A 160 -17.30 -3.30 19.04
CA ARG A 160 -16.99 -2.05 18.33
C ARG A 160 -17.13 -2.24 16.82
N ARG A 161 -17.24 -1.15 16.08
CA ARG A 161 -17.36 -1.22 14.62
C ARG A 161 -16.18 -1.98 14.03
N LEU A 162 -16.46 -2.90 13.08
CA LEU A 162 -15.42 -3.59 12.31
C LEU A 162 -14.57 -2.56 11.60
N LYS A 163 -13.28 -2.54 11.91
CA LYS A 163 -12.30 -1.58 11.39
C LYS A 163 -11.31 -2.28 10.47
N PHE A 164 -11.16 -1.74 9.26
CA PHE A 164 -10.26 -2.22 8.25
C PHE A 164 -9.23 -1.15 7.92
N LEU A 165 -7.95 -1.47 8.10
CA LEU A 165 -6.84 -0.59 7.70
C LEU A 165 -6.36 -0.98 6.32
N MET A 166 -6.26 -0.02 5.41
CA MET A 166 -5.73 -0.20 4.06
C MET A 166 -4.51 0.70 3.84
N GLY A 167 -3.38 0.09 3.46
CA GLY A 167 -2.15 0.81 3.16
C GLY A 167 -1.43 0.28 1.93
N LYS A 168 -0.54 1.12 1.38
CA LYS A 168 0.33 0.74 0.26
C LYS A 168 1.78 0.93 0.65
N PRO A 169 2.45 -0.15 1.11
CA PRO A 169 3.88 -0.09 1.36
C PRO A 169 4.69 -0.05 0.07
N GLY A 170 5.89 0.53 0.16
CA GLY A 170 6.82 0.65 -0.96
C GLY A 170 6.63 1.91 -1.79
N LEU A 171 7.33 1.99 -2.90
CA LEU A 171 7.41 3.21 -3.73
C LEU A 171 6.29 3.32 -4.77
N ASP A 172 5.43 2.32 -4.87
CA ASP A 172 4.32 2.30 -5.84
C ASP A 172 3.29 3.40 -5.55
N GLY A 173 2.98 4.18 -6.57
CA GLY A 173 2.05 5.30 -6.51
C GLY A 173 0.63 5.00 -7.03
N HIS A 174 0.34 3.77 -7.48
CA HIS A 174 -0.97 3.41 -8.01
C HIS A 174 -2.00 3.24 -6.89
N SER A 175 -2.81 4.25 -6.61
CA SER A 175 -3.77 4.24 -5.50
C SER A 175 -5.14 3.64 -5.83
N ASN A 176 -5.51 3.60 -7.12
CA ASN A 176 -6.89 3.30 -7.54
C ASN A 176 -7.46 1.99 -6.96
N GLY A 177 -6.71 0.88 -7.03
CA GLY A 177 -7.18 -0.40 -6.50
C GLY A 177 -7.41 -0.38 -4.99
N ALA A 178 -6.47 0.19 -4.24
CA ALA A 178 -6.59 0.33 -2.79
C ALA A 178 -7.76 1.23 -2.39
N GLU A 179 -7.94 2.35 -3.10
CA GLU A 179 -9.04 3.28 -2.85
C GLU A 179 -10.40 2.62 -3.11
N GLN A 180 -10.52 1.81 -4.17
CA GLN A 180 -11.76 1.08 -4.49
C GLN A 180 -12.16 0.09 -3.39
N ILE A 181 -11.21 -0.71 -2.92
CA ILE A 181 -11.43 -1.63 -1.79
C ILE A 181 -11.86 -0.85 -0.55
N ALA A 182 -11.17 0.25 -0.23
CA ALA A 182 -11.48 1.08 0.92
C ALA A 182 -12.87 1.75 0.79
N PHE A 183 -13.25 2.23 -0.40
CA PHE A 183 -14.59 2.77 -0.63
C PHE A 183 -15.67 1.70 -0.49
N ARG A 184 -15.48 0.51 -1.08
CA ARG A 184 -16.42 -0.58 -0.98
C ARG A 184 -16.60 -1.02 0.48
N ALA A 185 -15.53 -1.18 1.24
CA ALA A 185 -15.59 -1.53 2.66
C ALA A 185 -16.35 -0.48 3.48
N ARG A 186 -16.13 0.81 3.22
CA ARG A 186 -16.91 1.89 3.83
C ARG A 186 -18.40 1.80 3.45
N ASP A 187 -18.71 1.55 2.19
CA ASP A 187 -20.09 1.44 1.70
C ASP A 187 -20.80 0.21 2.27
N CYS A 188 -20.07 -0.83 2.62
CA CYS A 188 -20.52 -1.98 3.42
C CYS A 188 -20.66 -1.66 4.92
N GLY A 189 -20.31 -0.44 5.35
CA GLY A 189 -20.46 0.02 6.73
C GLY A 189 -19.29 -0.28 7.65
N MET A 190 -18.13 -0.70 7.14
CA MET A 190 -16.91 -0.83 7.94
C MET A 190 -16.33 0.55 8.29
N GLU A 191 -15.62 0.65 9.40
CA GLU A 191 -14.73 1.78 9.69
C GLU A 191 -13.43 1.60 8.91
N ILE A 192 -13.05 2.59 8.11
CA ILE A 192 -11.89 2.49 7.21
C ILE A 192 -10.80 3.46 7.61
N GLU A 193 -9.61 2.91 7.81
CA GLU A 193 -8.37 3.66 7.98
C GLU A 193 -7.52 3.54 6.71
N TYR A 194 -7.67 4.50 5.80
CA TYR A 194 -6.87 4.55 4.58
C TYR A 194 -5.61 5.38 4.81
N GLN A 195 -4.46 4.71 4.86
CA GLN A 195 -3.17 5.32 5.17
C GLN A 195 -2.46 5.93 3.94
N GLY A 196 -3.03 5.76 2.75
CA GLY A 196 -2.47 6.31 1.52
C GLY A 196 -1.39 5.42 0.89
N ILE A 197 -0.46 6.06 0.19
CA ILE A 197 0.56 5.42 -0.65
C ILE A 197 1.97 5.71 -0.14
N ARG A 198 2.94 4.91 -0.58
CA ARG A 198 4.38 5.09 -0.30
C ARG A 198 4.72 5.02 1.18
N LEU A 199 4.08 4.10 1.87
CA LEU A 199 4.37 3.83 3.27
C LEU A 199 5.63 2.97 3.41
N THR A 200 6.37 3.19 4.49
CA THR A 200 7.31 2.17 4.94
C THR A 200 6.56 1.10 5.76
N PRO A 201 7.07 -0.14 5.84
CA PRO A 201 6.51 -1.15 6.73
C PRO A 201 6.41 -0.69 8.19
N GLU A 202 7.34 0.16 8.66
CA GLU A 202 7.31 0.76 9.99
C GLU A 202 6.12 1.70 10.16
N GLN A 203 5.92 2.65 9.24
CA GLN A 203 4.78 3.57 9.26
C GLN A 203 3.43 2.85 9.22
N LEU A 204 3.38 1.70 8.53
CA LEU A 204 2.19 0.87 8.52
C LEU A 204 1.91 0.25 9.88
N VAL A 205 2.94 -0.30 10.54
CA VAL A 205 2.81 -0.90 11.89
C VAL A 205 2.46 0.16 12.92
N ASP A 206 3.03 1.37 12.84
CA ASP A 206 2.65 2.49 13.69
C ASP A 206 1.15 2.83 13.53
N ALA A 207 0.66 2.86 12.30
CA ALA A 207 -0.76 3.08 12.04
C ALA A 207 -1.64 1.95 12.61
N VAL A 208 -1.18 0.70 12.56
CA VAL A 208 -1.89 -0.43 13.19
C VAL A 208 -1.95 -0.28 14.71
N LEU A 209 -0.85 0.12 15.34
CA LEU A 209 -0.80 0.37 16.79
C LEU A 209 -1.75 1.50 17.20
N GLU A 210 -1.77 2.59 16.42
CA GLU A 210 -2.59 3.77 16.69
C GLU A 210 -4.09 3.47 16.49
N THR A 211 -4.45 2.80 15.39
CA THR A 211 -5.86 2.66 14.98
C THR A 211 -6.49 1.36 15.43
N GLN A 212 -5.70 0.36 15.80
CA GLN A 212 -6.13 -0.96 16.25
C GLN A 212 -7.19 -1.60 15.33
N PRO A 213 -6.87 -1.86 14.06
CA PRO A 213 -7.80 -2.46 13.11
C PRO A 213 -8.06 -3.93 13.43
N HIS A 214 -9.15 -4.48 12.90
CA HIS A 214 -9.45 -5.90 12.99
C HIS A 214 -8.87 -6.70 11.81
N VAL A 215 -8.65 -6.03 10.66
CA VAL A 215 -8.01 -6.61 9.48
C VAL A 215 -7.09 -5.56 8.85
N ILE A 216 -5.94 -6.00 8.35
CA ILE A 216 -4.96 -5.17 7.63
C ILE A 216 -5.00 -5.56 6.15
N GLY A 217 -5.14 -4.58 5.26
CA GLY A 217 -5.06 -4.76 3.82
C GLY A 217 -3.84 -4.05 3.22
N LEU A 218 -3.07 -4.77 2.42
CA LEU A 218 -1.97 -4.21 1.65
C LEU A 218 -2.28 -4.25 0.17
N SER A 219 -2.02 -3.16 -0.54
CA SER A 219 -2.10 -3.13 -2.00
C SER A 219 -0.72 -2.87 -2.60
N ILE A 220 -0.17 -3.86 -3.32
CA ILE A 220 1.18 -3.83 -3.88
C ILE A 220 1.12 -4.27 -5.34
N LEU A 221 1.33 -3.32 -6.27
CA LEU A 221 1.33 -3.59 -7.70
C LEU A 221 2.74 -3.74 -8.29
N SER A 222 3.75 -3.37 -7.52
CA SER A 222 5.16 -3.58 -7.90
C SER A 222 5.61 -5.00 -7.58
N GLY A 223 6.63 -5.51 -8.28
CA GLY A 223 7.22 -6.83 -8.00
C GLY A 223 7.90 -6.99 -6.63
N SER A 224 7.78 -5.99 -5.73
CA SER A 224 8.38 -5.99 -4.40
C SER A 224 7.45 -6.52 -3.29
N HIS A 225 6.38 -7.24 -3.65
CA HIS A 225 5.39 -7.73 -2.67
C HIS A 225 5.99 -8.71 -1.65
N ILE A 226 6.85 -9.66 -2.08
CA ILE A 226 7.47 -10.62 -1.16
C ILE A 226 8.29 -9.93 -0.06
N PRO A 227 9.32 -9.10 -0.37
CA PRO A 227 10.13 -8.47 0.67
C PRO A 227 9.34 -7.50 1.54
N LEU A 228 8.40 -6.72 0.97
CA LEU A 228 7.60 -5.76 1.72
C LEU A 228 6.64 -6.44 2.69
N VAL A 229 5.97 -7.52 2.26
CA VAL A 229 5.07 -8.29 3.13
C VAL A 229 5.86 -9.00 4.21
N LYS A 230 6.99 -9.62 3.88
CA LYS A 230 7.87 -10.27 4.86
C LYS A 230 8.29 -9.29 5.96
N GLU A 231 8.82 -8.13 5.59
CA GLU A 231 9.22 -7.10 6.55
C GLU A 231 8.05 -6.61 7.41
N THR A 232 6.86 -6.42 6.78
CA THR A 232 5.65 -6.02 7.51
C THR A 232 5.26 -7.06 8.55
N LEU A 233 5.21 -8.34 8.18
CA LEU A 233 4.88 -9.44 9.10
C LEU A 233 5.89 -9.57 10.25
N GLU A 234 7.19 -9.43 9.97
CA GLU A 234 8.25 -9.44 11.00
C GLU A 234 8.07 -8.29 12.01
N ARG A 235 7.73 -7.10 11.53
CA ARG A 235 7.47 -5.93 12.38
C ARG A 235 6.19 -6.08 13.19
N LEU A 236 5.10 -6.59 12.59
CA LEU A 236 3.86 -6.91 13.29
C LEU A 236 4.11 -7.94 14.41
N SER A 237 4.89 -8.97 14.13
CA SER A 237 5.26 -9.99 15.13
C SER A 237 6.05 -9.38 16.30
N LYS A 238 7.04 -8.53 16.01
CA LYS A 238 7.82 -7.81 17.05
C LYS A 238 6.94 -6.90 17.92
N ALA A 239 5.84 -6.38 17.36
CA ALA A 239 4.87 -5.55 18.07
C ALA A 239 3.75 -6.38 18.75
N ASN A 240 3.79 -7.72 18.70
CA ASN A 240 2.75 -8.64 19.18
C ASN A 240 1.37 -8.44 18.51
N LEU A 241 1.38 -8.07 17.22
CA LEU A 241 0.20 -7.79 16.39
C LEU A 241 -0.05 -8.88 15.33
N ASN A 242 0.65 -10.01 15.41
CA ASN A 242 0.53 -11.14 14.47
C ASN A 242 -0.82 -11.86 14.52
N HIS A 243 -1.65 -11.55 15.52
CA HIS A 243 -3.02 -12.05 15.64
C HIS A 243 -4.00 -11.31 14.71
N ILE A 244 -3.62 -10.16 14.14
CA ILE A 244 -4.47 -9.40 13.24
C ILE A 244 -4.32 -9.97 11.81
N PRO A 245 -5.41 -10.44 11.19
CA PRO A 245 -5.36 -10.97 9.83
C PRO A 245 -4.81 -9.95 8.84
N LEU A 246 -3.87 -10.40 7.98
CA LEU A 246 -3.29 -9.62 6.90
C LEU A 246 -3.77 -10.14 5.56
N VAL A 247 -4.33 -9.27 4.73
CA VAL A 247 -4.70 -9.58 3.34
C VAL A 247 -3.86 -8.74 2.38
N VAL A 248 -3.50 -9.31 1.24
CA VAL A 248 -2.65 -8.65 0.24
C VAL A 248 -3.35 -8.69 -1.11
N GLY A 249 -3.44 -7.54 -1.77
CA GLY A 249 -3.96 -7.43 -3.13
C GLY A 249 -2.94 -6.80 -4.08
N GLY A 250 -2.93 -7.25 -5.33
CA GLY A 250 -2.02 -6.71 -6.34
C GLY A 250 -1.91 -7.56 -7.59
N ILE A 251 -0.94 -7.24 -8.44
CA ILE A 251 -0.56 -8.08 -9.58
C ILE A 251 0.47 -9.10 -9.06
N ILE A 252 -0.05 -10.19 -8.48
CA ILE A 252 0.75 -11.19 -7.77
C ILE A 252 0.70 -12.50 -8.55
N PRO A 253 1.83 -13.06 -8.97
CA PRO A 253 1.90 -14.39 -9.58
C PRO A 253 1.40 -15.49 -8.62
N ASP A 254 0.86 -16.57 -9.16
CA ASP A 254 0.25 -17.66 -8.38
C ASP A 254 1.28 -18.33 -7.43
N GLU A 255 2.55 -18.43 -7.86
CA GLU A 255 3.65 -18.95 -7.04
C GLU A 255 3.93 -18.03 -5.83
N ASP A 256 3.99 -16.72 -6.07
CA ASP A 256 4.19 -15.74 -5.02
C ASP A 256 2.98 -15.67 -4.08
N ALA A 257 1.76 -15.82 -4.59
CA ALA A 257 0.55 -15.92 -3.76
C ALA A 257 0.62 -17.12 -2.81
N THR A 258 1.18 -18.25 -3.27
CA THR A 258 1.41 -19.44 -2.44
C THR A 258 2.47 -19.16 -1.38
N ALA A 259 3.57 -18.51 -1.74
CA ALA A 259 4.64 -18.13 -0.82
C ALA A 259 4.15 -17.15 0.25
N LEU A 260 3.35 -16.14 -0.14
CA LEU A 260 2.76 -15.17 0.79
C LEU A 260 1.83 -15.83 1.83
N LYS A 261 1.00 -16.77 1.39
CA LYS A 261 0.15 -17.56 2.31
C LYS A 261 0.99 -18.39 3.27
N ALA A 262 2.07 -19.02 2.79
CA ALA A 262 3.00 -19.77 3.64
C ALA A 262 3.72 -18.89 4.67
N MET A 263 3.88 -17.57 4.41
CA MET A 263 4.45 -16.61 5.35
C MET A 263 3.45 -16.14 6.43
N GLY A 264 2.15 -16.46 6.29
CA GLY A 264 1.12 -16.05 7.25
C GLY A 264 0.13 -15.01 6.72
N VAL A 265 0.13 -14.72 5.41
CA VAL A 265 -0.92 -13.88 4.79
C VAL A 265 -2.22 -14.65 4.75
N SER A 266 -3.29 -14.10 5.30
CA SER A 266 -4.61 -14.75 5.41
C SER A 266 -5.31 -14.95 4.06
N LYS A 267 -5.25 -13.93 3.20
CA LYS A 267 -5.80 -13.97 1.83
C LYS A 267 -4.94 -13.16 0.87
N VAL A 268 -4.81 -13.66 -0.37
CA VAL A 268 -4.15 -12.94 -1.47
C VAL A 268 -5.17 -12.75 -2.59
N TYR A 269 -5.33 -11.51 -3.05
CA TYR A 269 -6.23 -11.12 -4.14
C TYR A 269 -5.42 -10.67 -5.36
N THR A 270 -5.81 -11.16 -6.50
CA THR A 270 -5.19 -10.89 -7.80
C THR A 270 -6.20 -10.20 -8.73
N PRO A 271 -5.82 -9.76 -9.93
CA PRO A 271 -6.79 -9.21 -10.88
C PRO A 271 -7.90 -10.19 -11.31
N LYS A 272 -7.78 -11.49 -11.00
CA LYS A 272 -8.84 -12.48 -11.20
C LYS A 272 -9.98 -12.31 -10.18
N ASP A 273 -9.67 -11.72 -9.01
CA ASP A 273 -10.61 -11.49 -7.89
C ASP A 273 -11.26 -10.10 -8.05
N PHE A 274 -12.04 -9.90 -9.13
CA PHE A 274 -12.64 -8.60 -9.46
C PHE A 274 -13.97 -8.32 -8.74
N GLU A 275 -14.58 -9.33 -8.14
CA GLU A 275 -15.84 -9.19 -7.40
C GLU A 275 -15.60 -8.58 -6.02
N LEU A 276 -15.77 -7.26 -5.91
CA LEU A 276 -15.50 -6.54 -4.67
C LEU A 276 -16.36 -7.03 -3.49
N ASN A 277 -17.58 -7.49 -3.76
CA ASN A 277 -18.47 -8.00 -2.71
C ASN A 277 -17.90 -9.28 -2.08
N SER A 278 -17.33 -10.18 -2.86
CA SER A 278 -16.66 -11.40 -2.36
C SER A 278 -15.47 -11.06 -1.47
N ILE A 279 -14.67 -10.05 -1.86
CA ILE A 279 -13.57 -9.56 -1.03
C ILE A 279 -14.08 -8.99 0.30
N MET A 280 -15.21 -8.25 0.29
CA MET A 280 -15.80 -7.71 1.52
C MET A 280 -16.30 -8.80 2.46
N ILE A 281 -16.92 -9.85 1.93
CA ILE A 281 -17.36 -11.03 2.71
C ILE A 281 -16.14 -11.69 3.37
N ASP A 282 -15.07 -11.93 2.63
CA ASP A 282 -13.82 -12.48 3.16
C ASP A 282 -13.24 -11.65 4.31
N ILE A 283 -13.25 -10.32 4.17
CA ILE A 283 -12.76 -9.41 5.24
C ILE A 283 -13.63 -9.51 6.50
N VAL A 284 -14.96 -9.61 6.33
CA VAL A 284 -15.90 -9.80 7.46
C VAL A 284 -15.65 -11.13 8.16
N GLU A 285 -15.46 -12.20 7.40
CA GLU A 285 -15.17 -13.54 7.94
C GLU A 285 -13.84 -13.58 8.70
N LEU A 286 -12.80 -12.93 8.17
CA LEU A 286 -11.50 -12.86 8.84
C LEU A 286 -11.54 -12.08 10.15
N ALA A 287 -12.46 -11.14 10.29
CA ALA A 287 -12.63 -10.36 11.50
C ALA A 287 -13.53 -11.03 12.55
N ASP A 288 -14.23 -12.13 12.22
CA ASP A 288 -15.15 -12.80 13.14
C ASP A 288 -14.37 -13.51 14.26
N PRO A 289 -14.52 -13.11 15.54
CA PRO A 289 -13.78 -13.69 16.66
C PRO A 289 -14.09 -15.17 16.90
N GLN A 290 -15.20 -15.69 16.39
CA GLN A 290 -15.54 -17.11 16.52
C GLN A 290 -14.66 -17.99 15.62
N ARG A 291 -14.11 -17.45 14.53
CA ARG A 291 -13.19 -18.18 13.65
C ARG A 291 -11.78 -18.23 14.25
N VAL A 292 -11.33 -17.12 14.85
CA VAL A 292 -10.00 -17.03 15.51
C VAL A 292 -9.88 -18.00 16.71
N ALA A 293 -11.00 -18.39 17.30
CA ALA A 293 -11.02 -19.35 18.42
C ALA A 293 -11.06 -20.83 17.97
N ALA A 294 -11.22 -21.09 16.66
CA ALA A 294 -11.35 -22.44 16.09
C ALA A 294 -10.09 -22.92 15.34
N GLU A 295 -9.12 -22.04 15.10
CA GLU A 295 -7.77 -22.30 14.56
C GLU A 295 -6.73 -22.33 15.70
#